data_30bb4ac81948877ff71ea3c9675dc5d0
#
_entry.id   30bb4ac81948877ff71ea3c9675dc5d0
#
_cell.length_a   1.000
_cell.length_b   1.000
_cell.length_c   1.000
_cell.angle_alpha   90.00
_cell.angle_beta   90.00
_cell.angle_gamma   90.00
#
_symmetry.space_group_name_H-M   'P 1'
#
loop_
_entity.id
_entity.type
_entity.pdbx_description
1 polymer ?
#
loop_
_entity_poly.entity_id
_entity_poly.type
_entity_poly.pdbx_seq_one_letter_code
_entity_poly.pdbx_strand_id
1 'polypeptide(L)'
;MKFLFDGGGRHIANLVNNQLHSPSGENVGHFLGAEKIFIDMSGNYLGEIVHENRLMYNRGSSHCAVNYGNRGSYPNAGNFGSADNCGTIGKVGGFEDIPLERLGQGF
;
A
#
# COMPACT_ATOMS: atom_id res chain seq x y z
N MET A 1 1.49 -1.47 14.27
CA MET A 1 1.19 -2.14 13.00
C MET A 1 -0.24 -1.85 12.59
N LYS A 2 -0.49 -1.63 11.33
CA LYS A 2 -1.84 -1.34 10.83
C LYS A 2 -2.11 -2.21 9.60
N PHE A 3 -3.21 -2.96 9.62
CA PHE A 3 -3.66 -3.70 8.44
C PHE A 3 -4.25 -2.72 7.43
N LEU A 4 -3.88 -2.89 6.16
CA LEU A 4 -4.42 -2.10 5.05
C LEU A 4 -5.18 -2.99 4.10
N PHE A 5 -6.26 -2.44 3.54
CA PHE A 5 -7.23 -3.17 2.72
C PHE A 5 -7.42 -2.46 1.38
N ASP A 6 -7.89 -3.18 0.37
CA ASP A 6 -8.31 -2.58 -0.89
C ASP A 6 -9.76 -2.08 -0.80
N GLY A 7 -10.29 -1.55 -1.89
CA GLY A 7 -11.65 -1.03 -1.95
C GLY A 7 -12.71 -2.10 -1.72
N GLY A 8 -12.40 -3.36 -2.01
CA GLY A 8 -13.30 -4.50 -1.78
C GLY A 8 -13.21 -5.06 -0.36
N GLY A 9 -12.32 -4.55 0.48
CA GLY A 9 -12.16 -5.01 1.85
C GLY A 9 -11.17 -6.15 2.03
N ARG A 10 -10.43 -6.51 1.00
CA ARG A 10 -9.41 -7.56 1.08
C ARG A 10 -8.15 -7.02 1.76
N HIS A 11 -7.59 -7.77 2.70
CA HIS A 11 -6.33 -7.43 3.34
C HIS A 11 -5.19 -7.55 2.31
N ILE A 12 -4.49 -6.44 2.06
CA ILE A 12 -3.48 -6.39 0.99
C ILE A 12 -2.09 -5.97 1.46
N ALA A 13 -1.97 -5.36 2.64
CA ALA A 13 -0.67 -4.91 3.12
C ALA A 13 -0.70 -4.64 4.62
N ASN A 14 0.50 -4.52 5.21
CA ASN A 14 0.67 -4.11 6.60
C ASN A 14 1.59 -2.90 6.65
N LEU A 15 1.23 -1.90 7.44
CA LEU A 15 2.06 -0.73 7.69
C LEU A 15 2.74 -0.87 9.04
N VAL A 16 4.07 -0.88 9.05
CA VAL A 16 4.89 -1.00 10.27
C VAL A 16 5.98 0.07 10.22
N ASN A 17 5.95 1.03 11.14
CA ASN A 17 6.98 2.08 11.24
C ASN A 17 7.28 2.78 9.91
N ASN A 18 6.25 3.19 9.17
CA ASN A 18 6.35 3.84 7.85
C ASN A 18 6.93 2.93 6.77
N GLN A 19 6.98 1.63 7.01
CA GLN A 19 7.43 0.62 6.06
C GLN A 19 6.24 -0.24 5.66
N LEU A 20 6.06 -0.43 4.36
CA LEU A 20 4.94 -1.22 3.84
C LEU A 20 5.41 -2.65 3.60
N HIS A 21 4.64 -3.59 4.13
CA HIS A 21 4.89 -5.02 3.99
C HIS A 21 3.71 -5.71 3.34
N SER A 22 3.97 -6.83 2.67
CA SER A 22 2.90 -7.74 2.27
C SER A 22 2.30 -8.40 3.51
N PRO A 23 1.15 -9.06 3.42
CA PRO A 23 0.60 -9.79 4.57
C PRO A 23 1.55 -10.85 5.13
N SER A 24 2.45 -11.40 4.32
CA SER A 24 3.47 -12.37 4.77
C SER A 24 4.73 -11.70 5.35
N GLY A 25 4.81 -10.38 5.34
CA GLY A 25 5.90 -9.63 5.96
C GLY A 25 7.03 -9.21 5.05
N GLU A 26 6.91 -9.42 3.74
CA GLU A 26 7.92 -9.01 2.77
C GLU A 26 7.89 -7.52 2.50
N ASN A 27 9.04 -6.96 2.10
CA ASN A 27 9.15 -5.53 1.77
C ASN A 27 8.33 -5.20 0.51
N VAL A 28 7.49 -4.19 0.58
CA VAL A 28 6.66 -3.72 -0.54
C VAL A 28 6.97 -2.27 -0.88
N GLY A 29 7.22 -1.44 0.11
CA GLY A 29 7.46 -0.03 -0.13
C GLY A 29 7.59 0.77 1.17
N HIS A 30 7.43 2.08 1.03
CA HIS A 30 7.58 3.03 2.13
C HIS A 30 6.43 4.02 2.16
N PHE A 31 6.12 4.52 3.36
CA PHE A 31 5.20 5.64 3.51
C PHE A 31 6.00 6.93 3.62
N LEU A 32 5.68 7.92 2.77
CA LEU A 32 6.27 9.25 2.82
C LEU A 32 5.30 10.18 3.54
N GLY A 33 5.60 10.48 4.80
CA GLY A 33 4.68 11.23 5.66
C GLY A 33 4.43 12.66 5.20
N ALA A 34 5.43 13.32 4.60
CA ALA A 34 5.29 14.69 4.12
C ALA A 34 4.32 14.78 2.94
N GLU A 35 4.43 13.85 2.00
CA GLU A 35 3.56 13.76 0.82
C GLU A 35 2.27 13.00 1.09
N LYS A 36 2.23 12.21 2.16
CA LYS A 36 1.10 11.33 2.53
C LYS A 36 0.79 10.30 1.46
N ILE A 37 1.83 9.74 0.85
CA ILE A 37 1.71 8.71 -0.18
C ILE A 37 2.56 7.50 0.18
N PHE A 38 2.26 6.38 -0.47
CA PHE A 38 3.11 5.20 -0.45
C PHE A 38 3.88 5.11 -1.77
N ILE A 39 5.14 4.71 -1.68
CA ILE A 39 5.98 4.43 -2.85
C ILE A 39 6.41 2.97 -2.79
N ASP A 40 6.69 2.37 -3.97
CA ASP A 40 7.24 1.02 -4.02
C ASP A 40 8.75 1.05 -3.72
N MET A 41 9.38 -0.12 -3.76
CA MET A 41 10.81 -0.23 -3.45
C MET A 41 11.70 0.50 -4.46
N SER A 42 11.19 0.76 -5.65
CA SER A 42 11.90 1.53 -6.69
C SER A 42 11.69 3.03 -6.59
N GLY A 43 10.81 3.48 -5.69
CA GLY A 43 10.52 4.90 -5.50
C GLY A 43 9.34 5.43 -6.30
N ASN A 44 8.61 4.58 -6.99
CA ASN A 44 7.44 4.98 -7.77
C ASN A 44 6.19 5.06 -6.90
N TYR A 45 5.32 6.02 -7.20
CA TYR A 45 4.05 6.18 -6.50
C TYR A 45 3.24 4.88 -6.54
N LEU A 46 2.82 4.43 -5.38
CA LEU A 46 2.07 3.19 -5.21
C LEU A 46 0.61 3.45 -4.87
N GLY A 47 0.35 4.40 -3.99
CA GLY A 47 -1.01 4.70 -3.58
C GLY A 47 -1.10 5.60 -2.36
N GLU A 48 -2.31 5.75 -1.86
CA GLU A 48 -2.65 6.60 -0.71
C GLU A 48 -3.71 5.93 0.14
N ILE A 49 -3.82 6.35 1.38
CA ILE A 49 -4.88 5.89 2.27
C ILE A 49 -6.18 6.64 1.95
N VAL A 50 -7.24 5.88 1.77
CA VAL A 50 -8.61 6.36 1.56
C VAL A 50 -9.46 5.73 2.66
N HIS A 51 -10.34 6.50 3.29
CA HIS A 51 -11.23 6.01 4.34
C HIS A 51 -10.48 5.21 5.43
N GLU A 52 -9.50 5.83 6.05
CA GLU A 52 -8.74 5.31 7.20
C GLU A 52 -7.77 4.16 6.88
N ASN A 53 -8.22 3.10 6.22
CA ASN A 53 -7.45 1.88 6.08
C ASN A 53 -7.46 1.26 4.69
N ARG A 54 -7.96 1.98 3.69
CA ARG A 54 -7.97 1.49 2.31
C ARG A 54 -6.77 2.07 1.57
N LEU A 55 -5.90 1.20 1.08
CA LEU A 55 -4.74 1.60 0.28
C LEU A 55 -5.12 1.50 -1.19
N MET A 56 -5.21 2.64 -1.86
CA MET A 56 -5.69 2.71 -3.24
C MET A 56 -4.82 3.63 -4.09
N TYR A 57 -4.83 3.40 -5.40
CA TYR A 57 -4.04 4.13 -6.37
C TYR A 57 -4.87 5.22 -7.02
N ASN A 58 -4.33 6.45 -7.08
CA ASN A 58 -4.96 7.56 -7.79
C ASN A 58 -4.24 7.78 -9.12
N ARG A 59 -4.87 7.36 -10.22
CA ARG A 59 -4.31 7.46 -11.56
C ARG A 59 -4.02 8.90 -11.97
N GLY A 60 -4.78 9.86 -11.46
CA GLY A 60 -4.61 11.28 -11.75
C GLY A 60 -3.66 12.01 -10.82
N SER A 61 -2.97 11.31 -9.92
CA SER A 61 -2.05 11.95 -8.98
C SER A 61 -0.82 12.50 -9.70
N SER A 62 -0.41 13.71 -9.32
CA SER A 62 0.85 14.30 -9.80
C SER A 62 2.08 13.49 -9.35
N HIS A 63 1.95 12.72 -8.28
CA HIS A 63 3.02 11.86 -7.78
C HIS A 63 3.36 10.71 -8.74
N CYS A 64 2.46 10.36 -9.67
CA CYS A 64 2.71 9.32 -10.66
C CYS A 64 3.90 9.62 -11.56
N ALA A 65 4.21 10.90 -11.78
CA ALA A 65 5.29 11.34 -12.66
C ALA A 65 6.63 11.52 -11.92
N VAL A 66 6.68 11.30 -10.61
CA VAL A 66 7.85 11.56 -9.78
C VAL A 66 8.41 10.25 -9.25
N ASN A 67 9.74 10.06 -9.35
CA ASN A 67 10.42 8.97 -8.67
C ASN A 67 11.11 9.53 -7.43
N TYR A 68 10.78 8.95 -6.28
CA TYR A 68 11.29 9.39 -4.98
C TYR A 68 12.58 8.68 -4.56
N GLY A 69 13.12 7.85 -5.43
CA GLY A 69 14.36 7.14 -5.19
C GLY A 69 14.18 5.82 -4.42
N ASN A 70 15.11 4.91 -4.62
CA ASN A 70 15.16 3.66 -3.89
C ASN A 70 15.71 3.94 -2.48
N ARG A 71 14.90 3.66 -1.46
CA ARG A 71 15.25 3.96 -0.07
C ARG A 71 15.85 2.75 0.66
N GLY A 72 16.15 1.71 -0.09
CA GLY A 72 16.77 0.51 0.46
C GLY A 72 15.78 -0.46 1.09
N SER A 73 16.29 -1.64 1.38
CA SER A 73 15.52 -2.70 2.03
C SER A 73 15.53 -2.49 3.55
N TYR A 74 14.56 -3.09 4.21
CA TYR A 74 14.44 -3.12 5.66
C TYR A 74 14.11 -4.55 6.09
N PRO A 75 14.28 -4.89 7.39
CA PRO A 75 13.97 -6.24 7.84
C PRO A 75 12.52 -6.62 7.55
N ASN A 76 12.30 -7.87 7.14
CA ASN A 76 10.95 -8.38 6.97
C ASN A 76 10.20 -8.33 8.29
N ALA A 77 8.92 -7.96 8.24
CA ALA A 77 8.07 -8.04 9.39
C ALA A 77 7.63 -9.49 9.61
N GLY A 78 7.22 -9.81 10.82
CA GLY A 78 6.61 -11.09 11.08
C GLY A 78 5.27 -11.21 10.35
N ASN A 79 4.77 -12.43 10.25
CA ASN A 79 3.43 -12.68 9.75
C ASN A 79 2.44 -12.40 10.88
N PHE A 80 1.64 -11.36 10.74
CA PHE A 80 0.64 -10.97 11.75
C PHE A 80 -0.69 -11.69 11.56
N GLY A 81 -0.75 -12.68 10.68
CA GLY A 81 -1.98 -13.37 10.35
C GLY A 81 -2.76 -12.64 9.25
N SER A 82 -3.85 -13.26 8.84
CA SER A 82 -4.75 -12.67 7.84
C SER A 82 -5.87 -11.95 8.54
N ALA A 83 -6.14 -10.71 8.12
CA ALA A 83 -7.31 -9.98 8.60
C ALA A 83 -8.55 -10.42 7.82
N ASP A 84 -9.69 -10.43 8.50
CA ASP A 84 -10.97 -10.70 7.83
C ASP A 84 -11.30 -9.56 6.86
N ASN A 85 -12.10 -9.89 5.85
CA ASN A 85 -12.60 -8.89 4.92
C ASN A 85 -13.40 -7.84 5.67
N CYS A 86 -13.06 -6.56 5.48
CA CYS A 86 -13.70 -5.47 6.20
C CYS A 86 -14.82 -4.78 5.42
N GLY A 87 -15.26 -5.41 4.32
CA GLY A 87 -16.37 -4.91 3.52
C GLY A 87 -15.96 -3.93 2.44
N THR A 88 -16.76 -3.88 1.39
CA THR A 88 -16.53 -3.01 0.23
C THR A 88 -16.94 -1.59 0.58
N ILE A 89 -16.08 -0.62 0.20
CA ILE A 89 -16.47 0.79 0.24
C ILE A 89 -17.09 1.17 -1.11
N GLY A 90 -17.84 2.26 -1.14
CA GLY A 90 -18.35 2.82 -2.37
C GLY A 90 -17.22 3.31 -3.27
N LYS A 91 -17.53 3.54 -4.54
CA LYS A 91 -16.57 4.03 -5.50
C LYS A 91 -16.02 5.39 -5.07
N VAL A 92 -14.69 5.51 -5.07
CA VAL A 92 -14.01 6.77 -4.73
C VAL A 92 -13.45 7.35 -6.03
N GLY A 93 -13.88 8.57 -6.37
CA GLY A 93 -13.52 9.19 -7.64
C GLY A 93 -12.01 9.27 -7.87
N GLY A 94 -11.56 8.75 -9.00
CA GLY A 94 -10.14 8.75 -9.37
C GLY A 94 -9.30 7.65 -8.73
N PHE A 95 -9.81 6.95 -7.74
CA PHE A 95 -9.07 5.87 -7.06
C PHE A 95 -9.48 4.50 -7.58
N GLU A 96 -8.50 3.61 -7.63
CA GLU A 96 -8.71 2.21 -8.01
C GLU A 96 -7.82 1.30 -7.16
N ASP A 97 -8.13 0.01 -7.16
CA ASP A 97 -7.33 -0.95 -6.43
C ASP A 97 -5.95 -1.09 -7.05
N ILE A 98 -4.94 -1.27 -6.19
CA ILE A 98 -3.57 -1.50 -6.64
C ILE A 98 -3.46 -2.97 -7.10
N PRO A 99 -2.86 -3.23 -8.29
CA PRO A 99 -2.61 -4.61 -8.70
C PRO A 99 -1.80 -5.35 -7.64
N LEU A 100 -2.21 -6.58 -7.30
CA LEU A 100 -1.59 -7.35 -6.22
C LEU A 100 -0.12 -7.66 -6.47
N GLU A 101 0.29 -7.81 -7.72
CA GLU A 101 1.70 -8.01 -8.07
C GLU A 101 2.59 -6.85 -7.65
N ARG A 102 2.06 -5.64 -7.58
CA ARG A 102 2.80 -4.48 -7.07
C ARG A 102 2.91 -4.49 -5.54
N LEU A 103 2.14 -5.33 -4.88
CA LEU A 103 2.12 -5.46 -3.41
C LEU A 103 2.79 -6.76 -2.95
N GLY A 104 3.60 -7.37 -3.81
CA GLY A 104 4.31 -8.61 -3.50
C GLY A 104 3.40 -9.83 -3.46
N GLN A 105 2.27 -9.79 -4.14
CA GLN A 105 1.27 -10.85 -4.17
C GLN A 105 0.79 -11.09 -5.60
N GLY A 106 -0.01 -12.13 -5.81
CA GLY A 106 -0.75 -12.28 -7.06
C GLY A 106 0.05 -12.85 -8.23
N PHE A 107 0.75 -13.90 -8.03
CA PHE A 107 1.49 -14.62 -9.08
C PHE A 107 0.58 -15.49 -9.91
#